data_4190c65529027a8833a617c40c2cdbfd
#
_entry.id   4190c65529027a8833a617c40c2cdbfd
#
_cell.length_a   1.000
_cell.length_b   1.000
_cell.length_c   1.000
_cell.angle_alpha   90.00
_cell.angle_beta   90.00
_cell.angle_gamma   90.00
#
_symmetry.space_group_name_H-M   'P 1'
#
loop_
_entity.id
_entity.type
_entity.pdbx_description
1 polymer ?
#
loop_
_entity_poly.entity_id
_entity_poly.type
_entity_poly.pdbx_seq_one_letter_code
_entity_poly.pdbx_strand_id
1 'polypeptide(L)'
;MATPPESTKTSLRQRLHSRAAERWPQLADLHIRHHGAFAYVDGELPDGATMPLLRLRYNGSATTWGFAIYQASNNTYQDSILPSGLPVGTPTEALDCACGLYLNDPTAWQPPTN
;
A
#
# COMPACT_ATOMS: atom_id res chain seq x y z
N MET A 1 -2.27 2.16 -21.65
CA MET A 1 -1.96 2.19 -20.21
C MET A 1 -0.93 1.12 -19.92
N ALA A 2 0.13 1.47 -19.21
CA ALA A 2 1.22 0.54 -18.93
C ALA A 2 0.79 -0.49 -17.88
N THR A 3 1.13 -1.75 -18.12
CA THR A 3 0.91 -2.83 -17.16
C THR A 3 2.27 -3.22 -16.58
N PRO A 4 2.39 -3.42 -15.26
CA PRO A 4 3.69 -3.78 -14.70
C PRO A 4 4.14 -5.15 -15.21
N PRO A 5 5.43 -5.29 -15.56
CA PRO A 5 5.95 -6.61 -15.93
C PRO A 5 6.03 -7.55 -14.74
N GLU A 6 6.16 -8.83 -14.98
CA GLU A 6 6.17 -9.84 -13.91
C GLU A 6 7.27 -9.60 -12.87
N SER A 7 8.44 -9.16 -13.30
CA SER A 7 9.54 -8.84 -12.37
C SER A 7 9.16 -7.71 -11.43
N THR A 8 8.43 -6.70 -11.93
CA THR A 8 7.95 -5.60 -11.11
C THR A 8 6.89 -6.07 -10.12
N LYS A 9 5.98 -6.94 -10.56
CA LYS A 9 4.95 -7.50 -9.67
C LYS A 9 5.59 -8.33 -8.54
N THR A 10 6.60 -9.12 -8.88
CA THR A 10 7.32 -9.94 -7.88
C THR A 10 8.05 -9.04 -6.88
N SER A 11 8.72 -8.00 -7.36
CA SER A 11 9.42 -7.04 -6.52
C SER A 11 8.46 -6.32 -5.57
N LEU A 12 7.30 -5.90 -6.10
CA LEU A 12 6.27 -5.25 -5.30
C LEU A 12 5.80 -6.16 -4.17
N ARG A 13 5.48 -7.43 -4.48
CA ARG A 13 5.04 -8.39 -3.48
C ARG A 13 6.08 -8.57 -2.39
N GLN A 14 7.34 -8.75 -2.77
CA GLN A 14 8.41 -8.97 -1.81
C GLN A 14 8.58 -7.78 -0.88
N ARG A 15 8.56 -6.56 -1.43
CA ARG A 15 8.71 -5.34 -0.63
C ARG A 15 7.56 -5.16 0.34
N LEU A 16 6.33 -5.37 -0.11
CA LEU A 16 5.17 -5.18 0.74
C LEU A 16 5.10 -6.24 1.84
N HIS A 17 5.35 -7.50 1.52
CA HIS A 17 5.35 -8.57 2.52
C HIS A 17 6.47 -8.38 3.54
N SER A 18 7.66 -8.00 3.11
CA SER A 18 8.77 -7.73 4.03
C SER A 18 8.46 -6.57 4.96
N ARG A 19 7.89 -5.51 4.42
CA ARG A 19 7.54 -4.33 5.23
C ARG A 19 6.44 -4.64 6.22
N ALA A 20 5.43 -5.41 5.80
CA ALA A 20 4.35 -5.79 6.70
C ALA A 20 4.86 -6.64 7.85
N ALA A 21 5.75 -7.59 7.58
CA ALA A 21 6.33 -8.44 8.62
C ALA A 21 7.17 -7.64 9.59
N GLU A 22 7.89 -6.62 9.11
CA GLU A 22 8.77 -5.79 9.92
C GLU A 22 8.01 -4.76 10.75
N ARG A 23 7.04 -4.08 10.13
CA ARG A 23 6.41 -2.89 10.70
C ARG A 23 4.98 -3.11 11.17
N TRP A 24 4.27 -4.04 10.56
CA TRP A 24 2.84 -4.24 10.80
C TRP A 24 2.52 -5.67 11.19
N PRO A 25 3.04 -6.15 12.35
CA PRO A 25 2.80 -7.53 12.80
C PRO A 25 1.34 -7.81 13.14
N GLN A 26 0.49 -6.77 13.23
CA GLN A 26 -0.95 -6.93 13.44
C GLN A 26 -1.62 -7.60 12.25
N LEU A 27 -0.98 -7.52 11.07
CA LEU A 27 -1.50 -8.18 9.88
C LEU A 27 -0.99 -9.62 9.82
N ALA A 28 -1.90 -10.56 9.63
CA ALA A 28 -1.53 -11.97 9.45
C ALA A 28 -0.94 -12.21 8.06
N ASP A 29 -1.43 -11.46 7.04
CA ASP A 29 -0.96 -11.59 5.68
C ASP A 29 -1.36 -10.36 4.87
N LEU A 30 -0.82 -10.26 3.65
CA LEU A 30 -1.22 -9.29 2.66
C LEU A 30 -1.63 -10.00 1.38
N HIS A 31 -2.67 -9.51 0.73
CA HIS A 31 -3.13 -10.01 -0.55
C HIS A 31 -3.01 -8.90 -1.58
N ILE A 32 -2.31 -9.17 -2.68
CA ILE A 32 -2.07 -8.19 -3.73
C ILE A 32 -2.71 -8.72 -5.01
N ARG A 33 -3.67 -7.96 -5.54
CA ARG A 33 -4.36 -8.29 -6.79
C ARG A 33 -3.98 -7.28 -7.86
N HIS A 34 -3.64 -7.76 -9.03
CA HIS A 34 -3.29 -6.89 -10.15
C HIS A 34 -4.44 -6.80 -11.14
N HIS A 35 -4.71 -5.58 -11.60
CA HIS A 35 -5.71 -5.33 -12.64
C HIS A 35 -5.22 -4.16 -13.49
N GLY A 36 -4.75 -4.42 -14.71
CA GLY A 36 -4.18 -3.40 -15.56
C GLY A 36 -2.97 -2.74 -14.90
N ALA A 37 -2.99 -1.44 -14.79
CA ALA A 37 -1.91 -0.68 -14.17
C ALA A 37 -2.02 -0.65 -12.64
N PHE A 38 -3.08 -1.20 -12.06
CA PHE A 38 -3.34 -1.09 -10.63
C PHE A 38 -2.95 -2.35 -9.86
N ALA A 39 -2.50 -2.14 -8.63
CA ALA A 39 -2.30 -3.20 -7.67
C ALA A 39 -3.15 -2.87 -6.44
N TYR A 40 -4.08 -3.77 -6.10
CA TYR A 40 -4.97 -3.60 -4.97
C TYR A 40 -4.41 -4.40 -3.81
N VAL A 41 -4.19 -3.74 -2.66
CA VAL A 41 -3.57 -4.34 -1.50
C VAL A 41 -4.58 -4.45 -0.37
N ASP A 42 -4.87 -5.68 0.04
CA ASP A 42 -5.76 -5.97 1.15
C ASP A 42 -4.94 -6.56 2.30
N GLY A 43 -5.30 -6.22 3.54
CA GLY A 43 -4.67 -6.81 4.72
C GLY A 43 -5.54 -7.92 5.29
N GLU A 44 -4.92 -8.97 5.77
CA GLU A 44 -5.63 -10.05 6.47
C GLU A 44 -5.31 -9.94 7.95
N LEU A 45 -6.36 -9.95 8.77
CA LEU A 45 -6.25 -9.89 10.22
C LEU A 45 -6.13 -11.29 10.81
N PRO A 46 -5.64 -11.44 12.06
CA PRO A 46 -5.47 -12.76 12.67
C PRO A 46 -6.76 -13.59 12.77
N ASP A 47 -7.93 -12.95 12.79
CA ASP A 47 -9.21 -13.63 12.82
C ASP A 47 -9.70 -14.11 11.45
N GLY A 48 -8.89 -13.88 10.40
CA GLY A 48 -9.23 -14.26 9.04
C GLY A 48 -9.99 -13.21 8.26
N ALA A 49 -10.37 -12.10 8.88
CA ALA A 49 -11.03 -11.02 8.18
C ALA A 49 -10.04 -10.29 7.28
N THR A 50 -10.50 -9.85 6.10
CA THR A 50 -9.68 -9.06 5.19
C THR A 50 -10.25 -7.65 5.10
N MET A 51 -9.36 -6.69 4.92
CA MET A 51 -9.77 -5.31 4.72
C MET A 51 -8.95 -4.67 3.61
N PRO A 52 -9.61 -3.95 2.68
CA PRO A 52 -8.90 -3.17 1.67
C PRO A 52 -8.08 -2.09 2.35
N LEU A 53 -6.84 -1.91 1.90
CA LEU A 53 -5.94 -0.90 2.47
C LEU A 53 -5.67 0.23 1.48
N LEU A 54 -5.20 -0.12 0.28
CA LEU A 54 -4.75 0.88 -0.68
C LEU A 54 -4.75 0.30 -2.08
N ARG A 55 -4.62 1.22 -3.04
CA ARG A 55 -4.41 0.89 -4.45
C ARG A 55 -3.15 1.61 -4.91
N LEU A 56 -2.29 0.90 -5.59
CA LEU A 56 -1.10 1.46 -6.20
C LEU A 56 -1.29 1.51 -7.71
N ARG A 57 -0.74 2.55 -8.35
CA ARG A 57 -0.82 2.70 -9.79
C ARG A 57 0.58 2.69 -10.38
N TYR A 58 0.82 1.75 -11.28
CA TYR A 58 2.08 1.64 -12.00
C TYR A 58 2.21 2.79 -13.00
N ASN A 59 3.33 3.49 -12.97
CA ASN A 59 3.58 4.62 -13.85
C ASN A 59 4.89 4.47 -14.63
N GLY A 60 5.36 3.24 -14.80
CA GLY A 60 6.56 2.97 -15.58
C GLY A 60 7.81 2.72 -14.74
N SER A 61 7.72 2.82 -13.41
CA SER A 61 8.85 2.60 -12.52
C SER A 61 8.52 1.50 -11.51
N ALA A 62 9.48 0.64 -11.22
CA ALA A 62 9.31 -0.40 -10.20
C ALA A 62 9.32 0.17 -8.79
N THR A 63 9.85 1.36 -8.59
CA THR A 63 10.07 1.93 -7.25
C THR A 63 9.13 3.09 -6.90
N THR A 64 8.45 3.67 -7.89
CA THR A 64 7.59 4.84 -7.67
C THR A 64 6.20 4.56 -8.19
N TRP A 65 5.22 4.59 -7.30
CA TRP A 65 3.83 4.26 -7.62
C TRP A 65 2.91 5.39 -7.19
N GLY A 66 1.83 5.57 -7.95
CA GLY A 66 0.73 6.42 -7.52
C GLY A 66 0.00 5.75 -6.37
N PHE A 67 -0.64 6.55 -5.52
CA PHE A 67 -1.18 6.08 -4.25
C PHE A 67 -2.62 6.52 -4.07
N ALA A 68 -3.47 5.58 -3.66
CA ALA A 68 -4.83 5.85 -3.26
C ALA A 68 -5.18 5.01 -2.03
N ILE A 69 -5.80 5.64 -1.03
CA ILE A 69 -6.24 4.98 0.19
C ILE A 69 -7.68 4.50 -0.01
N TYR A 70 -8.00 3.32 0.52
CA TYR A 70 -9.37 2.84 0.55
C TYR A 70 -10.17 3.62 1.58
N GLN A 71 -11.38 4.07 1.18
CA GLN A 71 -12.30 4.74 2.09
C GLN A 71 -13.52 3.85 2.33
N ALA A 72 -13.61 3.30 3.54
CA ALA A 72 -14.67 2.38 3.90
C ALA A 72 -16.05 3.07 3.85
N SER A 73 -16.11 4.36 4.18
CA SER A 73 -17.38 5.10 4.18
C SER A 73 -18.00 5.20 2.79
N ASN A 74 -17.17 5.22 1.74
CA ASN A 74 -17.63 5.36 0.37
C ASN A 74 -17.43 4.07 -0.44
N ASN A 75 -16.78 3.06 0.16
CA ASN A 75 -16.44 1.81 -0.50
C ASN A 75 -15.67 2.05 -1.81
N THR A 76 -14.71 2.97 -1.76
CA THR A 76 -13.93 3.35 -2.94
C THR A 76 -12.51 3.73 -2.55
N TYR A 77 -11.65 3.88 -3.54
CA TYR A 77 -10.27 4.35 -3.34
C TYR A 77 -10.17 5.83 -3.71
N GLN A 78 -9.50 6.59 -2.86
CA GLN A 78 -9.30 8.01 -3.10
C GLN A 78 -7.82 8.31 -3.21
N ASP A 79 -7.44 9.04 -4.28
CA ASP A 79 -6.07 9.48 -4.48
C ASP A 79 -5.62 10.30 -3.28
N SER A 80 -4.42 10.02 -2.79
CA SER A 80 -3.94 10.59 -1.55
C SER A 80 -2.50 11.06 -1.71
N ILE A 81 -2.07 11.87 -0.76
CA ILE A 81 -0.72 12.39 -0.70
C ILE A 81 0.01 11.69 0.44
N LEU A 82 1.22 11.23 0.19
CA LEU A 82 2.05 10.59 1.19
C LEU A 82 2.58 11.62 2.21
N PRO A 83 3.06 11.19 3.38
CA PRO A 83 3.64 12.13 4.35
C PRO A 83 4.77 12.99 3.79
N SER A 84 5.42 12.54 2.70
CA SER A 84 6.44 13.34 2.00
C SER A 84 5.84 14.56 1.29
N GLY A 85 4.51 14.64 1.15
CA GLY A 85 3.83 15.70 0.43
C GLY A 85 3.62 15.40 -1.06
N LEU A 86 3.98 14.21 -1.51
CA LEU A 86 3.88 13.82 -2.92
C LEU A 86 2.76 12.81 -3.13
N PRO A 87 2.09 12.85 -4.30
CA PRO A 87 1.05 11.86 -4.63
C PRO A 87 1.61 10.52 -5.09
N VAL A 88 2.92 10.39 -5.19
CA VAL A 88 3.61 9.18 -5.60
C VAL A 88 4.76 8.91 -4.63
N GLY A 89 5.16 7.66 -4.52
CA GLY A 89 6.27 7.27 -3.67
C GLY A 89 6.52 5.77 -3.75
N THR A 90 7.32 5.27 -2.82
CA THR A 90 7.63 3.85 -2.78
C THR A 90 6.44 3.06 -2.26
N PRO A 91 6.32 1.77 -2.64
CA PRO A 91 5.24 0.92 -2.11
C PRO A 91 5.25 0.82 -0.58
N THR A 92 6.43 0.82 0.04
CA THR A 92 6.54 0.73 1.50
C THR A 92 6.01 1.98 2.19
N GLU A 93 6.27 3.17 1.63
CA GLU A 93 5.69 4.41 2.15
C GLU A 93 4.16 4.38 2.08
N ALA A 94 3.63 3.89 0.96
CA ALA A 94 2.18 3.81 0.76
C ALA A 94 1.55 2.82 1.73
N LEU A 95 2.18 1.66 1.94
CA LEU A 95 1.69 0.66 2.89
C LEU A 95 1.67 1.23 4.31
N ASP A 96 2.74 1.89 4.73
CA ASP A 96 2.82 2.47 6.06
C ASP A 96 1.72 3.52 6.28
N CYS A 97 1.47 4.34 5.27
CA CYS A 97 0.44 5.37 5.34
C CYS A 97 -0.94 4.74 5.55
N ALA A 98 -1.28 3.72 4.75
CA ALA A 98 -2.58 3.07 4.85
C ALA A 98 -2.72 2.28 6.15
N CYS A 99 -1.70 1.52 6.54
CA CYS A 99 -1.73 0.76 7.79
C CYS A 99 -1.78 1.69 9.00
N GLY A 100 -1.08 2.82 8.94
CA GLY A 100 -1.14 3.80 10.01
C GLY A 100 -2.55 4.29 10.26
N LEU A 101 -3.31 4.50 9.19
CA LEU A 101 -4.71 4.91 9.30
C LEU A 101 -5.57 3.79 9.90
N TYR A 102 -5.48 2.59 9.35
CA TYR A 102 -6.38 1.51 9.72
C TYR A 102 -5.99 0.78 11.00
N LEU A 103 -4.72 0.83 11.38
CA LEU A 103 -4.22 0.18 12.59
C LEU A 103 -3.93 1.19 13.72
N ASN A 104 -4.34 2.44 13.51
CA ASN A 104 -4.26 3.52 14.52
C ASN A 104 -2.83 3.80 14.99
N ASP A 105 -1.90 3.87 14.05
CA ASP A 105 -0.53 4.26 14.36
C ASP A 105 -0.24 5.63 13.75
N PRO A 106 -0.40 6.72 14.52
CA PRO A 106 -0.21 8.07 14.00
C PRO A 106 1.21 8.38 13.57
N THR A 107 2.19 7.61 14.04
CA THR A 107 3.59 7.86 13.65
C THR A 107 3.83 7.61 12.16
N ALA A 108 3.01 6.76 11.52
CA ALA A 108 3.12 6.47 10.09
C ALA A 108 2.75 7.66 9.23
N TRP A 109 2.10 8.69 9.81
CA TRP A 109 1.69 9.90 9.10
C TRP A 109 2.70 11.03 9.19
N GLN A 110 3.72 10.84 10.00
CA GLN A 110 4.74 11.87 10.17
C GLN A 110 5.80 11.73 9.10
N PRO A 111 6.28 12.84 8.52
CA PRO A 111 7.41 12.78 7.61
C PRO A 111 8.62 12.18 8.32
N PRO A 112 9.53 11.53 7.58
CA PRO A 112 10.74 11.03 8.21
C PRO A 112 11.49 12.16 8.90
N THR A 113 11.80 11.98 10.15
CA THR A 113 12.62 12.92 10.92
C THR A 113 13.87 12.20 11.37
N ASN A 114 14.93 12.93 11.37
CA ASN A 114 16.21 12.36 11.79
C ASN A 114 16.51 12.73 13.22
#